data_1463fb5081b0a337573dcc5158cd3cc0
#
_entry.id   1463fb5081b0a337573dcc5158cd3cc0
#
_cell.length_a   1.000
_cell.length_b   1.000
_cell.length_c   1.000
_cell.angle_alpha   90.00
_cell.angle_beta   90.00
_cell.angle_gamma   90.00
#
_symmetry.space_group_name_H-M   'P 1'
#
loop_
_entity.id
_entity.type
_entity.pdbx_description
1 polymer ?
#
loop_
_entity_poly.entity_id
_entity_poly.type
_entity_poly.pdbx_seq_one_letter_code
_entity_poly.pdbx_strand_id
1 'polypeptide(L)'
;MTEAHALFTAVPKKHNCAQAVMQGCGGTPEAVAEMATCGGGRAPGGLCGALHAACLLCPEQTEAIQAAFAREVGALTCHDIKTQAHTPCPICVETAARLVEEMRRTAANT
;
A
#
# COMPACT_ATOMS: atom_id res chain seq x y z
N MET A 1 -13.56 -0.07 -6.72
CA MET A 1 -12.50 -0.47 -5.77
C MET A 1 -11.40 -1.22 -6.51
N THR A 2 -10.19 -1.16 -6.00
CA THR A 2 -9.06 -1.86 -6.62
C THR A 2 -9.07 -3.35 -6.31
N GLU A 3 -8.34 -4.14 -7.11
CA GLU A 3 -8.15 -5.54 -6.82
C GLU A 3 -7.44 -5.76 -5.48
N ALA A 4 -6.51 -4.86 -5.11
CA ALA A 4 -5.84 -4.92 -3.82
C ALA A 4 -6.84 -4.85 -2.65
N HIS A 5 -7.83 -3.98 -2.74
CA HIS A 5 -8.89 -3.88 -1.74
C HIS A 5 -9.65 -5.20 -1.63
N ALA A 6 -10.01 -5.79 -2.76
CA ALA A 6 -10.72 -7.06 -2.78
C ALA A 6 -9.89 -8.19 -2.16
N LEU A 7 -8.59 -8.24 -2.46
CA LEU A 7 -7.70 -9.24 -1.89
C LEU A 7 -7.56 -9.08 -0.38
N PHE A 8 -7.46 -7.84 0.10
CA PHE A 8 -7.29 -7.59 1.53
C PHE A 8 -8.55 -7.93 2.33
N THR A 9 -9.72 -7.68 1.75
CA THR A 9 -11.00 -7.89 2.43
C THR A 9 -11.60 -9.27 2.20
N ALA A 10 -10.94 -10.13 1.41
CA ALA A 10 -11.42 -11.48 1.13
C ALA A 10 -11.51 -12.35 2.39
N VAL A 11 -12.47 -13.27 2.39
CA VAL A 11 -12.70 -14.19 3.51
C VAL A 11 -12.58 -15.62 2.96
N PRO A 12 -11.70 -16.47 3.56
CA PRO A 12 -10.76 -16.18 4.64
C PRO A 12 -9.64 -15.26 4.19
N LYS A 13 -9.04 -14.53 5.15
CA LYS A 13 -7.99 -13.57 4.84
C LYS A 13 -6.68 -14.28 4.51
N LYS A 14 -6.16 -14.06 3.32
CA LYS A 14 -4.92 -14.68 2.84
C LYS A 14 -3.78 -13.68 2.62
N HIS A 15 -4.07 -12.38 2.69
CA HIS A 15 -3.10 -11.32 2.41
C HIS A 15 -3.11 -10.29 3.52
N ASN A 16 -1.93 -9.83 3.94
CA ASN A 16 -1.86 -8.62 4.76
C ASN A 16 -1.94 -7.41 3.83
N CYS A 17 -1.93 -6.18 4.40
CA CYS A 17 -2.05 -4.96 3.60
C CYS A 17 -0.96 -4.84 2.54
N ALA A 18 0.28 -5.16 2.89
CA ALA A 18 1.40 -5.09 1.95
C ALA A 18 1.27 -6.12 0.84
N GLN A 19 0.92 -7.35 1.19
CA GLN A 19 0.73 -8.41 0.21
C GLN A 19 -0.42 -8.11 -0.75
N ALA A 20 -1.51 -7.55 -0.24
CA ALA A 20 -2.66 -7.20 -1.07
C ALA A 20 -2.32 -6.16 -2.12
N VAL A 21 -1.59 -5.11 -1.74
CA VAL A 21 -1.15 -4.08 -2.69
C VAL A 21 -0.17 -4.68 -3.70
N MET A 22 0.80 -5.44 -3.23
CA MET A 22 1.81 -6.02 -4.12
C MET A 22 1.17 -6.93 -5.16
N GLN A 23 0.31 -7.85 -4.74
CA GLN A 23 -0.35 -8.75 -5.66
C GLN A 23 -1.39 -8.05 -6.54
N GLY A 24 -2.21 -7.19 -5.96
CA GLY A 24 -3.25 -6.47 -6.70
C GLY A 24 -2.71 -5.55 -7.78
N CYS A 25 -1.47 -5.08 -7.62
CA CYS A 25 -0.80 -4.22 -8.58
C CYS A 25 0.18 -4.98 -9.49
N GLY A 26 0.10 -6.30 -9.52
CA GLY A 26 0.85 -7.11 -10.48
C GLY A 26 2.27 -7.46 -10.08
N GLY A 27 2.60 -7.40 -8.79
CA GLY A 27 3.91 -7.81 -8.29
C GLY A 27 4.12 -9.32 -8.45
N THR A 28 5.40 -9.73 -8.46
CA THR A 28 5.74 -11.15 -8.61
C THR A 28 5.36 -11.94 -7.37
N PRO A 29 5.18 -13.27 -7.49
CA PRO A 29 4.91 -14.11 -6.32
C PRO A 29 6.00 -14.00 -5.24
N GLU A 30 7.25 -13.85 -5.63
CA GLU A 30 8.37 -13.66 -4.71
C GLU A 30 8.23 -12.34 -3.92
N ALA A 31 7.86 -11.26 -4.62
CA ALA A 31 7.65 -9.97 -3.97
C ALA A 31 6.47 -10.04 -2.99
N VAL A 32 5.39 -10.72 -3.36
CA VAL A 32 4.24 -10.92 -2.47
C VAL A 32 4.67 -11.68 -1.21
N ALA A 33 5.47 -12.73 -1.38
CA ALA A 33 5.97 -13.51 -0.24
C ALA A 33 6.83 -12.65 0.69
N GLU A 34 7.67 -11.78 0.14
CA GLU A 34 8.51 -10.87 0.94
C GLU A 34 7.68 -9.89 1.77
N MET A 35 6.49 -9.52 1.28
CA MET A 35 5.61 -8.61 2.00
C MET A 35 4.91 -9.25 3.20
N ALA A 36 5.05 -10.56 3.38
CA ALA A 36 4.40 -11.26 4.50
C ALA A 36 4.83 -10.72 5.86
N THR A 37 6.04 -10.18 5.98
CA THR A 37 6.58 -9.63 7.23
C THR A 37 6.38 -8.13 7.37
N CYS A 38 5.71 -7.48 6.43
CA CYS A 38 5.57 -6.02 6.40
C CYS A 38 4.19 -5.50 6.83
N GLY A 39 3.31 -6.38 7.31
CA GLY A 39 1.99 -5.96 7.80
C GLY A 39 2.06 -5.43 9.23
N GLY A 40 1.02 -4.66 9.63
CA GLY A 40 0.85 -4.22 11.00
C GLY A 40 1.96 -3.32 11.55
N GLY A 41 2.56 -2.50 10.71
CA GLY A 41 3.62 -1.57 11.13
C GLY A 41 5.01 -2.19 11.16
N ARG A 42 5.18 -3.39 10.62
CA ARG A 42 6.48 -4.08 10.59
C ARG A 42 7.31 -3.74 9.36
N ALA A 43 6.81 -2.92 8.46
CA ALA A 43 7.59 -2.41 7.34
C ALA A 43 8.73 -1.51 7.85
N PRO A 44 9.81 -1.34 7.08
CA PRO A 44 10.93 -0.48 7.50
C PRO A 44 10.46 0.92 7.90
N GLY A 45 10.97 1.41 9.02
CA GLY A 45 10.58 2.73 9.55
C GLY A 45 9.18 2.78 10.13
N GLY A 46 8.52 1.64 10.33
CA GLY A 46 7.15 1.59 10.84
C GLY A 46 6.09 2.01 9.84
N LEU A 47 6.45 2.15 8.56
CA LEU A 47 5.51 2.55 7.52
C LEU A 47 4.31 1.61 7.43
N CYS A 48 3.18 2.16 6.99
CA CYS A 48 2.04 1.36 6.59
C CYS A 48 2.50 0.35 5.52
N GLY A 49 2.17 -0.92 5.71
CA GLY A 49 2.60 -1.96 4.77
C GLY A 49 2.11 -1.73 3.35
N ALA A 50 0.89 -1.23 3.19
CA ALA A 50 0.33 -0.89 1.89
C ALA A 50 1.17 0.19 1.21
N LEU A 51 1.54 1.23 1.95
CA LEU A 51 2.39 2.31 1.44
C LEU A 51 3.77 1.79 1.05
N HIS A 52 4.36 0.95 1.89
CA HIS A 52 5.66 0.35 1.61
C HIS A 52 5.65 -0.44 0.29
N ALA A 53 4.62 -1.28 0.10
CA ALA A 53 4.47 -2.04 -1.14
C ALA A 53 4.31 -1.11 -2.35
N ALA A 54 3.53 -0.04 -2.22
CA ALA A 54 3.35 0.93 -3.31
C ALA A 54 4.67 1.58 -3.71
N CYS A 55 5.50 1.93 -2.72
CA CYS A 55 6.81 2.54 -2.98
C CYS A 55 7.77 1.55 -3.66
N LEU A 56 7.70 0.27 -3.32
CA LEU A 56 8.51 -0.74 -3.99
C LEU A 56 8.07 -0.97 -5.44
N LEU A 57 6.78 -0.83 -5.72
CA LEU A 57 6.24 -0.99 -7.07
C LEU A 57 6.58 0.20 -7.97
N CYS A 58 6.70 1.38 -7.38
CA CYS A 58 7.01 2.62 -8.10
C CYS A 58 8.14 3.36 -7.40
N PRO A 59 9.37 2.80 -7.36
CA PRO A 59 10.44 3.38 -6.54
C PRO A 59 10.84 4.80 -6.97
N GLU A 60 10.71 5.14 -8.24
CA GLU A 60 11.05 6.47 -8.74
C GLU A 60 10.06 7.54 -8.29
N GLN A 61 8.84 7.14 -7.91
CA GLN A 61 7.80 8.06 -7.44
C GLN A 61 7.56 7.96 -5.93
N THR A 62 8.50 7.41 -5.17
CA THR A 62 8.35 7.21 -3.73
C THR A 62 7.91 8.48 -3.00
N GLU A 63 8.57 9.60 -3.25
CA GLU A 63 8.24 10.87 -2.57
C GLU A 63 6.83 11.34 -2.93
N ALA A 64 6.46 11.26 -4.21
CA ALA A 64 5.12 11.66 -4.66
C ALA A 64 4.03 10.77 -4.05
N ILE A 65 4.28 9.46 -3.99
CA ILE A 65 3.35 8.51 -3.38
C ILE A 65 3.19 8.79 -1.89
N GLN A 66 4.28 9.00 -1.17
CA GLN A 66 4.22 9.30 0.26
C GLN A 66 3.48 10.59 0.54
N ALA A 67 3.73 11.65 -0.22
CA ALA A 67 3.05 12.92 -0.06
C ALA A 67 1.55 12.80 -0.30
N ALA A 68 1.15 12.11 -1.37
CA ALA A 68 -0.25 11.91 -1.69
C ALA A 68 -0.94 11.01 -0.66
N PHE A 69 -0.27 9.95 -0.23
CA PHE A 69 -0.79 9.04 0.79
C PHE A 69 -1.03 9.78 2.11
N ALA A 70 -0.08 10.60 2.53
CA ALA A 70 -0.21 11.38 3.77
C ALA A 70 -1.40 12.35 3.69
N ARG A 71 -1.63 12.96 2.53
CA ARG A 71 -2.78 13.86 2.35
C ARG A 71 -4.12 13.14 2.46
N GLU A 72 -4.21 11.94 1.89
CA GLU A 72 -5.47 11.20 1.83
C GLU A 72 -5.74 10.38 3.08
N VAL A 73 -4.71 9.78 3.64
CA VAL A 73 -4.84 8.88 4.80
C VAL A 73 -4.59 9.61 6.11
N GLY A 74 -3.74 10.62 6.10
CA GLY A 74 -3.47 11.46 7.27
C GLY A 74 -2.15 11.17 7.96
N ALA A 75 -1.46 10.10 7.61
CA ALA A 75 -0.16 9.75 8.19
C ALA A 75 0.53 8.70 7.32
N LEU A 76 1.80 8.40 7.64
CA LEU A 76 2.60 7.44 6.87
C LEU A 76 2.84 6.13 7.62
N THR A 77 2.97 6.17 8.95
CA THR A 77 3.24 4.98 9.73
C THR A 77 1.95 4.33 10.20
N CYS A 78 1.99 3.01 10.37
CA CYS A 78 0.84 2.26 10.86
C CYS A 78 0.39 2.79 12.23
N HIS A 79 1.35 3.07 13.12
CA HIS A 79 1.06 3.60 14.45
C HIS A 79 0.30 4.93 14.38
N ASP A 80 0.80 5.88 13.60
CA ASP A 80 0.19 7.20 13.48
C ASP A 80 -1.18 7.14 12.79
N ILE A 81 -1.32 6.25 11.81
CA ILE A 81 -2.61 6.06 11.15
C ILE A 81 -3.66 5.57 12.15
N LYS A 82 -3.29 4.60 13.00
CA LYS A 82 -4.23 4.03 13.97
C LYS A 82 -4.54 4.97 15.13
N THR A 83 -3.56 5.76 15.57
CA THR A 83 -3.72 6.58 16.78
C THR A 83 -4.14 8.01 16.50
N GLN A 84 -3.84 8.55 15.34
CA GLN A 84 -4.11 9.95 15.01
C GLN A 84 -5.11 10.12 13.87
N ALA A 85 -4.87 9.44 12.74
CA ALA A 85 -5.73 9.58 11.57
C ALA A 85 -7.00 8.72 11.64
N HIS A 86 -6.93 7.59 12.34
CA HIS A 86 -8.04 6.64 12.47
C HIS A 86 -8.58 6.11 11.13
N THR A 87 -7.73 6.06 10.11
CA THR A 87 -8.11 5.56 8.80
C THR A 87 -8.09 4.03 8.79
N PRO A 88 -9.18 3.36 8.41
CA PRO A 88 -9.22 1.89 8.37
C PRO A 88 -8.21 1.30 7.39
N CYS A 89 -7.64 0.15 7.72
CA CYS A 89 -6.68 -0.53 6.85
C CYS A 89 -7.17 -0.76 5.42
N PRO A 90 -8.43 -1.17 5.19
CA PRO A 90 -8.91 -1.32 3.81
C PRO A 90 -8.81 -0.04 2.98
N ILE A 91 -9.00 1.12 3.61
CA ILE A 91 -8.87 2.41 2.93
C ILE A 91 -7.40 2.69 2.61
N CYS A 92 -6.48 2.33 3.51
CA CYS A 92 -5.04 2.47 3.25
C CYS A 92 -4.62 1.61 2.06
N VAL A 93 -5.12 0.38 1.97
CA VAL A 93 -4.84 -0.52 0.86
C VAL A 93 -5.38 0.05 -0.45
N GLU A 94 -6.62 0.52 -0.44
CA GLU A 94 -7.27 1.11 -1.61
C GLU A 94 -6.50 2.34 -2.10
N THR A 95 -6.14 3.23 -1.18
CA THR A 95 -5.40 4.46 -1.50
C THR A 95 -4.04 4.14 -2.10
N ALA A 96 -3.29 3.23 -1.48
CA ALA A 96 -1.96 2.85 -1.96
C ALA A 96 -2.03 2.26 -3.37
N ALA A 97 -2.96 1.34 -3.61
CA ALA A 97 -3.12 0.71 -4.91
C ALA A 97 -3.53 1.72 -5.99
N ARG A 98 -4.44 2.62 -5.66
CA ARG A 98 -4.88 3.67 -6.58
C ARG A 98 -3.72 4.60 -6.95
N LEU A 99 -2.87 4.94 -5.99
CA LEU A 99 -1.69 5.77 -6.24
C LEU A 99 -0.70 5.08 -7.17
N VAL A 100 -0.49 3.77 -7.02
CA VAL A 100 0.35 3.01 -7.95
C VAL A 100 -0.18 3.11 -9.37
N GLU A 101 -1.49 2.93 -9.54
CA GLU A 101 -2.11 3.02 -10.86
C GLU A 101 -1.97 4.41 -11.47
N GLU A 102 -2.17 5.46 -10.67
CA GLU A 102 -2.02 6.84 -11.11
C GLU A 102 -0.59 7.15 -11.54
N MET A 103 0.40 6.71 -10.76
CA MET A 103 1.81 6.93 -11.09
C MET A 103 2.21 6.22 -12.37
N ARG A 104 1.71 5.00 -12.59
CA ARG A 104 1.98 4.24 -13.81
C ARG A 104 1.38 4.91 -15.04
N ARG A 105 0.16 5.46 -14.93
CA ARG A 105 -0.46 6.19 -16.03
C ARG A 105 0.31 7.47 -16.36
N THR A 106 0.73 8.21 -15.34
CA THR A 106 1.53 9.43 -15.52
C THR A 106 2.85 9.11 -16.19
N ALA A 107 3.55 8.06 -15.75
CA ALA A 107 4.81 7.64 -16.35
C ALA A 107 4.62 7.22 -17.81
N ALA A 108 3.52 6.53 -18.11
CA ALA A 108 3.23 6.06 -19.47
C ALA A 108 2.92 7.21 -20.44
N ASN A 109 2.46 8.34 -19.91
CA ASN A 109 2.06 9.50 -20.71
C ASN A 109 3.17 10.56 -20.88
N THR A 110 4.35 10.30 -20.35
CA THR A 110 5.51 11.20 -20.51
C THR A 110 6.55 10.66 -21.55
#